data_bd1d972e759cd6df8d2dd33091adc99f
#
_entry.id   bd1d972e759cd6df8d2dd33091adc99f
#
_cell.length_a   1.000
_cell.length_b   1.000
_cell.length_c   1.000
_cell.angle_alpha   90.00
_cell.angle_beta   90.00
_cell.angle_gamma   90.00
#
_symmetry.space_group_name_H-M   'P 1'
#
loop_
_entity.id
_entity.type
_entity.pdbx_description
1 polymer ?
#
loop_
_entity_poly.entity_id
_entity_poly.type
_entity_poly.pdbx_seq_one_letter_code
_entity_poly.pdbx_strand_id
1 'polypeptide(L)'
;MVIRFPDKRCVIVDSKVSLTAYAMYSASSNEDERRRHLTAHVSSVRKHIDELAAKDYSNIVPDTISYVLMFMPNEASYMAALQDAPSLPIDAYRKKIVLISPTNLLMALQLAYNLWQKERQTQNVENIIDRATKLYDKLATVQESFEKVGKGIDSAQSAYRQALGQLFTGRGNYAKQLESLRDMGIAPNKRLRLGAEDEGVLALENAE
;
A
#
# COMPACT_ATOMS: atom_id res chain seq x y z
N MET A 1 7.43 25.91 12.00
CA MET A 1 7.30 24.85 10.98
C MET A 1 6.90 23.56 11.67
N VAL A 2 6.12 22.68 10.98
CA VAL A 2 5.75 21.37 11.54
C VAL A 2 6.18 20.28 10.54
N ILE A 3 6.93 19.29 11.02
CA ILE A 3 7.30 18.09 10.25
C ILE A 3 6.34 16.98 10.67
N ARG A 4 5.60 16.40 9.70
CA ARG A 4 4.66 15.32 9.93
C ARG A 4 5.26 13.98 9.54
N PHE A 5 5.02 12.95 10.35
CA PHE A 5 5.42 11.57 10.10
C PHE A 5 4.22 10.72 9.60
N PRO A 6 4.46 9.57 8.97
CA PRO A 6 3.39 8.71 8.45
C PRO A 6 2.42 8.21 9.52
N ASP A 7 2.91 7.98 10.74
CA ASP A 7 2.14 7.53 11.91
C ASP A 7 1.29 8.62 12.57
N LYS A 8 1.03 9.73 11.85
CA LYS A 8 0.31 10.92 12.27
C LYS A 8 1.05 11.81 13.29
N ARG A 9 2.13 11.33 13.89
CA ARG A 9 2.94 12.15 14.80
C ARG A 9 3.56 13.32 14.06
N CYS A 10 3.85 14.38 14.79
CA CYS A 10 4.54 15.54 14.24
C CYS A 10 5.58 16.09 15.21
N VAL A 11 6.56 16.81 14.68
CA VAL A 11 7.55 17.56 15.46
C VAL A 11 7.52 19.02 15.05
N ILE A 12 7.61 19.90 16.04
CA ILE A 12 7.61 21.35 15.83
C ILE A 12 9.07 21.79 15.68
N VAL A 13 9.30 22.65 14.68
CA VAL A 13 10.59 23.34 14.50
C VAL A 13 10.34 24.85 14.68
N ASP A 14 10.97 25.43 15.68
CA ASP A 14 10.97 26.88 15.92
C ASP A 14 12.36 27.47 15.59
N SER A 15 12.41 28.71 15.09
CA SER A 15 13.60 29.34 14.49
C SER A 15 13.80 30.78 14.95
N LYS A 16 13.62 31.08 16.23
CA LYS A 16 13.72 32.46 16.74
C LYS A 16 15.04 32.79 17.44
N VAL A 17 16.17 32.26 16.97
CA VAL A 17 17.46 32.59 17.58
C VAL A 17 18.02 33.91 17.04
N SER A 18 18.31 34.86 17.92
CA SER A 18 19.03 36.08 17.55
C SER A 18 20.51 35.80 17.26
N LEU A 19 20.97 36.17 16.09
CA LEU A 19 22.37 36.02 15.68
C LEU A 19 23.21 37.31 15.89
N THR A 20 22.65 38.37 16.48
CA THR A 20 23.32 39.67 16.64
C THR A 20 24.63 39.52 17.43
N ALA A 21 24.61 38.85 18.56
CA ALA A 21 25.81 38.62 19.37
C ALA A 21 26.86 37.75 18.64
N TYR A 22 26.40 36.77 17.87
CA TYR A 22 27.28 35.95 17.04
C TYR A 22 27.93 36.78 15.91
N ALA A 23 27.19 37.66 15.26
CA ALA A 23 27.70 38.53 14.21
C ALA A 23 28.81 39.45 14.78
N MET A 24 28.61 40.02 15.98
CA MET A 24 29.60 40.83 16.66
C MET A 24 30.85 39.99 17.06
N TYR A 25 30.64 38.75 17.55
CA TYR A 25 31.73 37.79 17.82
C TYR A 25 32.56 37.54 16.56
N SER A 26 31.94 37.32 15.43
CA SER A 26 32.61 37.02 14.16
C SER A 26 33.37 38.24 13.60
N ALA A 27 32.87 39.44 13.83
CA ALA A 27 33.45 40.70 13.33
C ALA A 27 34.57 41.27 14.21
N SER A 28 34.65 40.88 15.50
CA SER A 28 35.62 41.43 16.43
C SER A 28 36.99 40.82 16.21
N SER A 29 38.04 41.68 16.16
CA SER A 29 39.43 41.30 16.09
C SER A 29 40.09 41.24 17.48
N ASN A 30 39.49 41.83 18.49
CA ASN A 30 39.93 41.84 19.88
C ASN A 30 39.47 40.60 20.63
N GLU A 31 40.37 39.87 21.27
CA GLU A 31 40.04 38.59 21.92
C GLU A 31 39.09 38.76 23.12
N ASP A 32 39.26 39.84 23.88
CA ASP A 32 38.36 40.14 25.01
C ASP A 32 36.95 40.48 24.56
N GLU A 33 36.80 41.23 23.47
CA GLU A 33 35.49 41.52 22.87
C GLU A 33 34.87 40.27 22.29
N ARG A 34 35.63 39.47 21.59
CA ARG A 34 35.16 38.16 21.05
C ARG A 34 34.62 37.30 22.18
N ARG A 35 35.34 37.18 23.28
CA ARG A 35 34.90 36.38 24.41
C ARG A 35 33.57 36.90 25.02
N ARG A 36 33.46 38.23 25.16
CA ARG A 36 32.23 38.88 25.65
C ARG A 36 31.04 38.60 24.72
N HIS A 37 31.23 38.73 23.40
CA HIS A 37 30.19 38.48 22.41
C HIS A 37 29.79 37.00 22.31
N LEU A 38 30.74 36.08 22.46
CA LEU A 38 30.46 34.64 22.51
C LEU A 38 29.62 34.29 23.75
N THR A 39 29.99 34.80 24.92
CA THR A 39 29.20 34.63 26.16
C THR A 39 27.78 35.21 26.01
N ALA A 40 27.65 36.38 25.37
CA ALA A 40 26.35 36.99 25.08
C ALA A 40 25.54 36.13 24.10
N HIS A 41 26.19 35.51 23.11
CA HIS A 41 25.54 34.59 22.19
C HIS A 41 25.01 33.36 22.92
N VAL A 42 25.80 32.68 23.73
CA VAL A 42 25.35 31.52 24.53
C VAL A 42 24.22 31.91 25.49
N SER A 43 24.31 33.06 26.13
CA SER A 43 23.21 33.57 26.98
C SER A 43 21.91 33.78 26.20
N SER A 44 22.00 34.33 24.99
CA SER A 44 20.85 34.48 24.10
C SER A 44 20.23 33.12 23.72
N VAL A 45 21.05 32.12 23.40
CA VAL A 45 20.59 30.76 23.10
C VAL A 45 19.88 30.14 24.32
N ARG A 46 20.46 30.27 25.53
CA ARG A 46 19.82 29.76 26.77
C ARG A 46 18.48 30.42 27.01
N LYS A 47 18.39 31.75 26.85
CA LYS A 47 17.11 32.47 26.98
C LYS A 47 16.05 31.94 26.01
N HIS A 48 16.41 31.70 24.77
CA HIS A 48 15.47 31.13 23.79
C HIS A 48 15.05 29.70 24.14
N ILE A 49 15.94 28.86 24.67
CA ILE A 49 15.57 27.54 25.19
C ILE A 49 14.52 27.68 26.28
N ASP A 50 14.68 28.64 27.21
CA ASP A 50 13.75 28.86 28.33
C ASP A 50 12.40 29.38 27.83
N GLU A 51 12.40 30.31 26.88
CA GLU A 51 11.20 30.84 26.24
C GLU A 51 10.42 29.75 25.48
N LEU A 52 11.10 28.84 24.80
CA LEU A 52 10.48 27.73 24.10
C LEU A 52 9.94 26.68 25.07
N ALA A 53 10.68 26.37 26.11
CA ALA A 53 10.25 25.42 27.15
C ALA A 53 9.00 25.90 27.90
N ALA A 54 8.83 27.21 28.05
CA ALA A 54 7.65 27.81 28.66
C ALA A 54 6.38 27.73 27.76
N LYS A 55 6.55 27.50 26.45
CA LYS A 55 5.42 27.31 25.52
C LYS A 55 5.02 25.84 25.51
N ASP A 56 3.84 25.56 26.01
CA ASP A 56 3.30 24.19 25.99
C ASP A 56 2.75 23.83 24.60
N TYR A 57 3.65 23.47 23.69
CA TYR A 57 3.30 23.06 22.32
C TYR A 57 2.53 21.75 22.27
N SER A 58 2.65 20.89 23.28
CA SER A 58 1.93 19.60 23.34
C SER A 58 0.42 19.79 23.44
N ASN A 59 -0.04 20.88 24.04
CA ASN A 59 -1.46 21.24 24.12
C ASN A 59 -1.97 22.03 22.91
N ILE A 60 -1.08 22.52 22.04
CA ILE A 60 -1.45 23.37 20.89
C ILE A 60 -1.59 22.54 19.61
N VAL A 61 -0.75 21.54 19.43
CA VAL A 61 -0.72 20.70 18.22
C VAL A 61 -0.98 19.24 18.60
N PRO A 62 -2.11 18.64 18.21
CA PRO A 62 -2.39 17.24 18.44
C PRO A 62 -1.31 16.36 17.82
N ASP A 63 -1.04 15.19 18.45
CA ASP A 63 -0.08 14.20 17.98
C ASP A 63 1.37 14.70 17.92
N THR A 64 1.71 15.75 18.65
CA THR A 64 3.07 16.28 18.72
C THR A 64 3.97 15.35 19.56
N ILE A 65 5.15 15.05 19.03
CA ILE A 65 6.22 14.44 19.83
C ILE A 65 6.57 15.44 20.96
N SER A 66 6.83 14.95 22.16
CA SER A 66 7.07 15.77 23.35
C SER A 66 8.31 16.68 23.30
N TYR A 67 8.96 16.80 22.14
CA TYR A 67 10.14 17.60 21.92
C TYR A 67 9.90 18.65 20.83
N VAL A 68 10.54 19.83 21.01
CA VAL A 68 10.55 20.92 20.02
C VAL A 68 11.99 21.07 19.49
N LEU A 69 12.13 21.14 18.17
CA LEU A 69 13.41 21.41 17.54
C LEU A 69 13.65 22.94 17.50
N MET A 70 14.67 23.40 18.18
CA MET A 70 15.12 24.79 18.12
C MET A 70 16.15 24.93 17.00
N PHE A 71 15.74 25.48 15.87
CA PHE A 71 16.56 25.64 14.69
C PHE A 71 17.47 26.87 14.80
N MET A 72 18.76 26.64 14.70
CA MET A 72 19.79 27.68 14.61
C MET A 72 20.19 27.85 13.14
N PRO A 73 19.90 28.98 12.49
CA PRO A 73 20.00 29.12 11.02
C PRO A 73 21.43 29.20 10.48
N ASN A 74 22.44 29.22 11.36
CA ASN A 74 23.86 29.31 11.01
C ASN A 74 24.66 28.20 11.69
N GLU A 75 25.31 27.34 10.92
CA GLU A 75 26.10 26.21 11.42
C GLU A 75 27.24 26.65 12.32
N ALA A 76 27.95 27.72 11.93
CA ALA A 76 29.09 28.21 12.71
C ALA A 76 28.65 28.82 14.07
N SER A 77 27.48 29.48 14.12
CA SER A 77 26.90 29.99 15.37
C SER A 77 26.49 28.86 16.31
N TYR A 78 25.93 27.77 15.75
CA TYR A 78 25.60 26.56 16.48
C TYR A 78 26.86 25.92 17.08
N MET A 79 27.90 25.73 16.27
CA MET A 79 29.18 25.16 16.74
C MET A 79 29.87 26.02 17.78
N ALA A 80 29.90 27.34 17.61
CA ALA A 80 30.46 28.27 18.57
C ALA A 80 29.74 28.19 19.93
N ALA A 81 28.43 28.11 19.95
CA ALA A 81 27.66 27.97 21.18
C ALA A 81 27.98 26.64 21.91
N LEU A 82 28.14 25.52 21.17
CA LEU A 82 28.47 24.23 21.75
C LEU A 82 29.91 24.15 22.27
N GLN A 83 30.84 24.80 21.60
CA GLN A 83 32.25 24.86 22.05
C GLN A 83 32.39 25.63 23.35
N ASP A 84 31.72 26.78 23.51
CA ASP A 84 31.74 27.60 24.70
C ASP A 84 30.94 27.00 25.87
N ALA A 85 29.83 26.33 25.56
CA ALA A 85 28.93 25.72 26.53
C ALA A 85 28.58 24.25 26.16
N PRO A 86 29.49 23.29 26.43
CA PRO A 86 29.26 21.87 26.08
C PRO A 86 28.06 21.23 26.77
N SER A 87 27.61 21.75 27.91
CA SER A 87 26.41 21.26 28.60
C SER A 87 25.09 21.70 27.94
N LEU A 88 25.13 22.72 27.07
CA LEU A 88 23.97 23.38 26.51
C LEU A 88 22.96 22.43 25.83
N PRO A 89 23.38 21.42 25.03
CA PRO A 89 22.44 20.46 24.44
C PRO A 89 21.75 19.59 25.47
N ILE A 90 22.46 19.19 26.53
CA ILE A 90 21.89 18.35 27.60
C ILE A 90 20.86 19.16 28.41
N ASP A 91 21.22 20.42 28.73
CA ASP A 91 20.33 21.33 29.45
C ASP A 91 19.03 21.62 28.66
N ALA A 92 19.16 21.81 27.34
CA ALA A 92 18.04 21.99 26.43
C ALA A 92 17.18 20.71 26.37
N TYR A 93 17.81 19.56 26.24
CA TYR A 93 17.11 18.27 26.15
C TYR A 93 16.29 17.97 27.41
N ARG A 94 16.80 18.29 28.59
CA ARG A 94 16.04 18.18 29.87
C ARG A 94 14.76 19.04 29.87
N LYS A 95 14.77 20.12 29.11
CA LYS A 95 13.61 21.01 28.89
C LYS A 95 12.77 20.62 27.68
N LYS A 96 12.99 19.43 27.10
CA LYS A 96 12.32 18.92 25.89
C LYS A 96 12.60 19.78 24.65
N ILE A 97 13.72 20.48 24.61
CA ILE A 97 14.20 21.25 23.46
C ILE A 97 15.41 20.55 22.86
N VAL A 98 15.42 20.34 21.56
CA VAL A 98 16.56 19.78 20.82
C VAL A 98 17.13 20.88 19.92
N LEU A 99 18.39 21.23 20.14
CA LEU A 99 19.09 22.19 19.29
C LEU A 99 19.43 21.52 17.96
N ILE A 100 19.09 22.18 16.86
CA ILE A 100 19.32 21.62 15.53
C ILE A 100 19.95 22.66 14.59
N SER A 101 21.00 22.27 13.91
CA SER A 101 21.68 23.05 12.88
C SER A 101 21.08 22.84 11.50
N PRO A 102 21.41 23.63 10.47
CA PRO A 102 20.96 23.42 9.11
C PRO A 102 21.28 22.02 8.58
N THR A 103 22.50 21.53 8.77
CA THR A 103 22.93 20.20 8.34
C THR A 103 22.12 19.10 9.01
N ASN A 104 21.93 19.19 10.32
CA ASN A 104 21.17 18.21 11.08
C ASN A 104 19.68 18.24 10.74
N LEU A 105 19.11 19.42 10.43
CA LEU A 105 17.73 19.54 9.97
C LEU A 105 17.53 18.84 8.62
N LEU A 106 18.47 19.01 7.68
CA LEU A 106 18.42 18.30 6.39
C LEU A 106 18.43 16.78 6.58
N MET A 107 19.28 16.27 7.47
CA MET A 107 19.30 14.84 7.81
C MET A 107 17.99 14.36 8.41
N ALA A 108 17.40 15.13 9.33
CA ALA A 108 16.10 14.80 9.93
C ALA A 108 14.96 14.79 8.88
N LEU A 109 14.98 15.76 7.95
CA LEU A 109 14.02 15.81 6.84
C LEU A 109 14.19 14.63 5.88
N GLN A 110 15.42 14.24 5.56
CA GLN A 110 15.70 13.07 4.73
C GLN A 110 15.21 11.77 5.40
N LEU A 111 15.41 11.64 6.72
CA LEU A 111 14.89 10.50 7.46
C LEU A 111 13.36 10.46 7.43
N ALA A 112 12.68 11.58 7.65
CA ALA A 112 11.24 11.69 7.56
C ALA A 112 10.73 11.32 6.16
N TYR A 113 11.40 11.78 5.10
CA TYR A 113 11.09 11.43 3.73
C TYR A 113 11.20 9.92 3.48
N ASN A 114 12.26 9.28 3.95
CA ASN A 114 12.47 7.84 3.82
C ASN A 114 11.38 7.03 4.54
N LEU A 115 10.93 7.49 5.72
CA LEU A 115 9.81 6.88 6.44
C LEU A 115 8.50 6.98 5.64
N TRP A 116 8.23 8.12 5.00
CA TRP A 116 7.08 8.30 4.12
C TRP A 116 7.14 7.39 2.88
N GLN A 117 8.31 7.22 2.28
CA GLN A 117 8.49 6.32 1.15
C GLN A 117 8.21 4.86 1.54
N LYS A 118 8.74 4.43 2.69
CA LYS A 118 8.51 3.08 3.21
C LYS A 118 7.02 2.83 3.49
N GLU A 119 6.34 3.78 4.12
CA GLU A 119 4.91 3.68 4.41
C GLU A 119 4.08 3.53 3.13
N ARG A 120 4.37 4.35 2.09
CA ARG A 120 3.71 4.22 0.79
C ARG A 120 3.92 2.86 0.14
N GLN A 121 5.14 2.30 0.25
CA GLN A 121 5.43 0.96 -0.26
C GLN A 121 4.60 -0.09 0.47
N THR A 122 4.53 -0.03 1.80
CA THR A 122 3.73 -0.96 2.61
C THR A 122 2.25 -0.91 2.22
N GLN A 123 1.66 0.28 2.13
CA GLN A 123 0.26 0.47 1.70
C GLN A 123 0.01 -0.07 0.28
N ASN A 124 0.96 0.10 -0.64
CA ASN A 124 0.84 -0.44 -1.99
C ASN A 124 0.85 -1.98 -1.98
N VAL A 125 1.71 -2.60 -1.17
CA VAL A 125 1.76 -4.06 -1.03
C VAL A 125 0.45 -4.60 -0.46
N GLU A 126 -0.09 -3.99 0.58
CA GLU A 126 -1.39 -4.37 1.15
C GLU A 126 -2.53 -4.27 0.14
N ASN A 127 -2.57 -3.19 -0.65
CA ASN A 127 -3.55 -3.03 -1.73
C ASN A 127 -3.41 -4.10 -2.83
N ILE A 128 -2.17 -4.50 -3.18
CA ILE A 128 -1.92 -5.55 -4.15
C ILE A 128 -2.43 -6.90 -3.62
N ILE A 129 -2.15 -7.22 -2.36
CA ILE A 129 -2.60 -8.46 -1.71
C ILE A 129 -4.14 -8.53 -1.68
N ASP A 130 -4.82 -7.45 -1.28
CA ASP A 130 -6.29 -7.39 -1.26
C ASP A 130 -6.89 -7.61 -2.66
N ARG A 131 -6.32 -6.97 -3.69
CA ARG A 131 -6.75 -7.15 -5.08
C ARG A 131 -6.50 -8.57 -5.59
N ALA A 132 -5.34 -9.14 -5.26
CA ALA A 132 -4.99 -10.51 -5.64
C ALA A 132 -5.95 -11.53 -5.00
N THR A 133 -6.26 -11.36 -3.72
CA THR A 133 -7.24 -12.19 -3.00
C THR A 133 -8.61 -12.14 -3.67
N LYS A 134 -9.12 -10.93 -3.95
CA LYS A 134 -10.41 -10.76 -4.64
C LYS A 134 -10.43 -11.36 -6.05
N LEU A 135 -9.31 -11.30 -6.76
CA LEU A 135 -9.17 -11.92 -8.08
C LEU A 135 -9.21 -13.44 -7.98
N TYR A 136 -8.51 -14.02 -7.01
CA TYR A 136 -8.51 -15.45 -6.75
C TYR A 136 -9.92 -15.97 -6.44
N ASP A 137 -10.68 -15.29 -5.57
CA ASP A 137 -12.05 -15.66 -5.22
C ASP A 137 -12.98 -15.64 -6.43
N LYS A 138 -12.82 -14.62 -7.30
CA LYS A 138 -13.58 -14.56 -8.57
C LYS A 138 -13.23 -15.72 -9.50
N LEU A 139 -11.96 -16.05 -9.60
CA LEU A 139 -11.50 -17.16 -10.45
C LEU A 139 -12.07 -18.50 -9.96
N ALA A 140 -12.05 -18.75 -8.65
CA ALA A 140 -12.67 -19.93 -8.05
C ALA A 140 -14.18 -20.02 -8.40
N THR A 141 -14.91 -18.92 -8.32
CA THR A 141 -16.33 -18.86 -8.71
C THR A 141 -16.55 -19.17 -10.20
N VAL A 142 -15.66 -18.68 -11.06
CA VAL A 142 -15.69 -18.99 -12.51
C VAL A 142 -15.44 -20.47 -12.74
N GLN A 143 -14.45 -21.05 -12.06
CA GLN A 143 -14.16 -22.49 -12.15
C GLN A 143 -15.38 -23.34 -11.78
N GLU A 144 -16.05 -23.05 -10.65
CA GLU A 144 -17.30 -23.76 -10.28
C GLU A 144 -18.39 -23.65 -11.34
N SER A 145 -18.46 -22.48 -12.01
CA SER A 145 -19.43 -22.27 -13.07
C SER A 145 -19.10 -23.12 -14.32
N PHE A 146 -17.84 -23.22 -14.68
CA PHE A 146 -17.39 -24.11 -15.77
C PHE A 146 -17.65 -25.57 -15.46
N GLU A 147 -17.44 -26.02 -14.23
CA GLU A 147 -17.75 -27.40 -13.83
C GLU A 147 -19.24 -27.72 -13.94
N LYS A 148 -20.10 -26.75 -13.58
CA LYS A 148 -21.56 -26.90 -13.75
C LYS A 148 -21.96 -27.01 -15.23
N VAL A 149 -21.35 -26.20 -16.10
CA VAL A 149 -21.56 -26.28 -17.54
C VAL A 149 -21.13 -27.65 -18.10
N GLY A 150 -19.91 -28.11 -17.70
CA GLY A 150 -19.43 -29.44 -18.07
C GLY A 150 -20.41 -30.55 -17.71
N LYS A 151 -20.88 -30.60 -16.47
CA LYS A 151 -21.86 -31.56 -16.01
C LYS A 151 -23.22 -31.48 -16.80
N GLY A 152 -23.60 -30.22 -17.17
CA GLY A 152 -24.78 -29.98 -18.01
C GLY A 152 -24.64 -30.60 -19.42
N ILE A 153 -23.45 -30.43 -20.02
CA ILE A 153 -23.11 -31.00 -21.33
C ILE A 153 -23.15 -32.54 -21.27
N ASP A 154 -22.50 -33.14 -20.27
CA ASP A 154 -22.48 -34.58 -20.08
C ASP A 154 -23.89 -35.17 -19.90
N SER A 155 -24.71 -34.47 -19.11
CA SER A 155 -26.11 -34.85 -18.91
C SER A 155 -26.94 -34.78 -20.21
N ALA A 156 -26.76 -33.69 -20.97
CA ALA A 156 -27.41 -33.52 -22.27
C ALA A 156 -26.95 -34.60 -23.27
N GLN A 157 -25.67 -34.92 -23.33
CA GLN A 157 -25.11 -35.96 -24.17
C GLN A 157 -25.68 -37.35 -23.80
N SER A 158 -25.75 -37.64 -22.50
CA SER A 158 -26.33 -38.89 -22.00
C SER A 158 -27.81 -39.02 -22.38
N ALA A 159 -28.60 -37.96 -22.19
CA ALA A 159 -30.03 -37.92 -22.59
C ALA A 159 -30.20 -38.11 -24.12
N TYR A 160 -29.33 -37.47 -24.90
CA TYR A 160 -29.33 -37.64 -26.37
C TYR A 160 -29.02 -39.07 -26.78
N ARG A 161 -27.98 -39.71 -26.21
CA ARG A 161 -27.66 -41.12 -26.47
C ARG A 161 -28.81 -42.05 -26.09
N GLN A 162 -29.47 -41.79 -24.96
CA GLN A 162 -30.64 -42.57 -24.53
C GLN A 162 -31.81 -42.45 -25.52
N ALA A 163 -32.09 -41.23 -25.98
CA ALA A 163 -33.13 -40.98 -26.99
C ALA A 163 -32.83 -41.69 -28.32
N LEU A 164 -31.58 -41.64 -28.80
CA LEU A 164 -31.12 -42.37 -29.98
C LEU A 164 -31.29 -43.90 -29.79
N GLY A 165 -30.97 -44.42 -28.63
CA GLY A 165 -31.18 -45.84 -28.29
C GLY A 165 -32.64 -46.25 -28.41
N GLN A 166 -33.54 -45.46 -27.88
CA GLN A 166 -34.97 -45.71 -27.97
C GLN A 166 -35.52 -45.61 -29.42
N LEU A 167 -35.04 -44.64 -30.18
CA LEU A 167 -35.49 -44.41 -31.55
C LEU A 167 -34.92 -45.45 -32.52
N PHE A 168 -33.61 -45.75 -32.48
CA PHE A 168 -32.95 -46.46 -33.58
C PHE A 168 -32.17 -47.72 -33.20
N THR A 169 -31.44 -47.75 -32.06
CA THR A 169 -30.44 -48.79 -31.80
C THR A 169 -30.79 -49.78 -30.68
N GLY A 170 -31.65 -49.41 -29.71
CA GLY A 170 -32.02 -50.23 -28.55
C GLY A 170 -32.89 -51.45 -28.90
N ARG A 171 -32.99 -52.41 -27.96
CA ARG A 171 -33.93 -53.55 -28.09
C ARG A 171 -35.35 -53.06 -28.16
N GLY A 172 -36.07 -53.44 -29.23
CA GLY A 172 -37.48 -53.01 -29.42
C GLY A 172 -37.62 -51.51 -29.73
N ASN A 173 -36.60 -50.92 -30.38
CA ASN A 173 -36.61 -49.53 -30.79
C ASN A 173 -37.82 -49.18 -31.68
N TYR A 174 -38.21 -47.88 -31.64
CA TYR A 174 -39.38 -47.42 -32.38
C TYR A 174 -39.28 -47.64 -33.91
N ALA A 175 -38.05 -47.50 -34.48
CA ALA A 175 -37.83 -47.70 -35.91
C ALA A 175 -38.18 -49.13 -36.33
N LYS A 176 -37.69 -50.13 -35.55
CA LYS A 176 -38.03 -51.54 -35.83
C LYS A 176 -39.52 -51.86 -35.67
N GLN A 177 -40.17 -51.27 -34.65
CA GLN A 177 -41.60 -51.44 -34.44
C GLN A 177 -42.41 -50.83 -35.59
N LEU A 178 -42.03 -49.68 -36.10
CA LEU A 178 -42.66 -49.01 -37.21
C LEU A 178 -42.46 -49.75 -38.55
N GLU A 179 -41.29 -50.34 -38.77
CA GLU A 179 -41.05 -51.21 -39.90
C GLU A 179 -41.97 -52.47 -39.87
N SER A 180 -42.04 -53.11 -38.70
CA SER A 180 -42.95 -54.23 -38.52
C SER A 180 -44.47 -53.87 -38.82
N LEU A 181 -44.90 -52.69 -38.39
CA LEU A 181 -46.23 -52.20 -38.72
C LEU A 181 -46.43 -51.93 -40.22
N ARG A 182 -45.38 -51.46 -40.88
CA ARG A 182 -45.37 -51.24 -42.32
C ARG A 182 -45.52 -52.58 -43.10
N ASP A 183 -44.79 -53.62 -42.65
CA ASP A 183 -44.90 -54.94 -43.23
C ASP A 183 -46.32 -55.56 -43.07
N MET A 184 -47.06 -55.11 -42.06
CA MET A 184 -48.48 -55.44 -41.83
C MET A 184 -49.45 -54.62 -42.69
N GLY A 185 -48.93 -53.73 -43.58
CA GLY A 185 -49.78 -53.02 -44.56
C GLY A 185 -50.08 -51.57 -44.23
N ILE A 186 -49.46 -50.97 -43.24
CA ILE A 186 -49.64 -49.56 -42.96
C ILE A 186 -48.76 -48.74 -43.94
N ALA A 187 -49.35 -47.82 -44.71
CA ALA A 187 -48.63 -46.91 -45.63
C ALA A 187 -48.49 -45.51 -45.03
N PRO A 188 -47.38 -45.15 -44.42
CA PRO A 188 -47.20 -43.81 -43.84
C PRO A 188 -46.96 -42.77 -44.93
N ASN A 189 -47.52 -41.57 -44.77
CA ASN A 189 -47.29 -40.41 -45.65
C ASN A 189 -45.91 -39.87 -45.66
N LYS A 190 -45.11 -40.07 -44.57
CA LYS A 190 -43.74 -39.63 -44.42
C LYS A 190 -42.85 -40.82 -44.02
N ARG A 191 -41.74 -40.97 -44.71
CA ARG A 191 -40.71 -41.96 -44.33
C ARG A 191 -39.83 -41.41 -43.21
N LEU A 192 -39.58 -42.19 -42.13
CA LEU A 192 -38.56 -41.94 -41.19
C LEU A 192 -37.23 -42.01 -41.95
N ARG A 193 -36.39 -40.95 -41.83
CA ARG A 193 -35.00 -41.03 -42.21
C ARG A 193 -34.28 -41.81 -41.09
N LEU A 194 -34.08 -43.11 -41.31
CA LEU A 194 -33.22 -43.93 -40.47
C LEU A 194 -31.81 -43.38 -40.72
N GLY A 195 -31.29 -42.63 -39.74
CA GLY A 195 -29.98 -41.95 -39.87
C GLY A 195 -28.86 -42.98 -40.00
N ALA A 196 -28.43 -43.13 -41.24
CA ALA A 196 -27.17 -43.79 -41.55
C ALA A 196 -25.98 -42.82 -41.57
N GLU A 197 -26.12 -41.67 -40.93
CA GLU A 197 -25.10 -40.62 -40.98
C GLU A 197 -24.67 -40.06 -39.58
N ASP A 198 -24.58 -40.94 -38.57
CA ASP A 198 -23.88 -40.58 -37.33
C ASP A 198 -22.46 -41.17 -37.24
N GLU A 199 -21.77 -41.34 -38.39
CA GLU A 199 -20.30 -41.56 -38.38
C GLU A 199 -19.54 -40.38 -37.80
N GLY A 200 -20.14 -39.17 -37.69
CA GLY A 200 -19.53 -37.99 -37.12
C GLY A 200 -19.43 -37.98 -35.59
N VAL A 201 -20.25 -38.74 -34.88
CA VAL A 201 -20.21 -38.81 -33.41
C VAL A 201 -19.25 -39.87 -32.89
N LEU A 202 -18.97 -40.92 -33.68
CA LEU A 202 -17.98 -41.95 -33.35
C LEU A 202 -16.52 -41.54 -33.64
N ALA A 203 -16.32 -40.49 -34.44
CA ALA A 203 -14.99 -39.95 -34.73
C ALA A 203 -14.38 -39.13 -33.59
N LEU A 204 -15.16 -38.68 -32.63
CA LEU A 204 -14.66 -37.94 -31.46
C LEU A 204 -14.25 -38.83 -30.29
N GLU A 205 -14.59 -40.10 -30.29
CA GLU A 205 -14.21 -41.07 -29.26
C GLU A 205 -12.79 -41.71 -29.51
N ASN A 206 -12.21 -41.52 -30.69
CA ASN A 206 -10.89 -42.05 -31.03
C ASN A 206 -9.76 -41.00 -31.07
N ALA A 207 -9.96 -39.83 -30.50
CA ALA A 207 -8.99 -38.72 -30.45
C ALA A 207 -8.55 -38.40 -29.03
N GLU A 208 -8.43 -39.37 -28.14
CA GLU A 208 -7.64 -39.26 -26.86
C GLU A 208 -6.45 -40.24 -26.87
#